data_362c4e2ba87a230f857d8f107e71a8da
#
_entry.id   362c4e2ba87a230f857d8f107e71a8da
#
_cell.length_a   1.000
_cell.length_b   1.000
_cell.length_c   1.000
_cell.angle_alpha   90.00
_cell.angle_beta   90.00
_cell.angle_gamma   90.00
#
_symmetry.space_group_name_H-M   'P 1'
#
loop_
_entity.id
_entity.type
_entity.pdbx_description
1 polymer ?
#
loop_
_entity_poly.entity_id
_entity_poly.type
_entity_poly.pdbx_seq_one_letter_code
_entity_poly.pdbx_strand_id
1 'polypeptide(L)'
;MESDGDTMQSKTSDISKIIKEQIKNYSVQTRLDEIGHVISVGDGISKVHGLEKCKANELLEFANGSYGMALNLEENCVSAVLLGTDVGITEGSLVKRSGRVVSVPVGDAMIGRVVDALGQPRDGKGPIDSKEFRPIEKKAAGIIERKSVSVPLQTGIKAIDAMIPIGRGQRELIIGDRQTGKTTIATDTIINQRGKNVICVYVAIGQKQSTVTEVVDTLYKNGAMDYTVVVAATASESAPLQYIAPYSGCTIGEYFMDLGKDVLIIYDDLSKHAVAYRALSLLIRRPPGREAYPGDVFYLHSRLLERAARLAPEYGGGSLTALPIIETQAGDVSAYIPTNVISITDGQIFLETELFHAGVRPAVNPGISVSRVGGNAQIKAMKKVAGPLKLLYSQYRELQGFAQFGSDLDADTKARLAQGERIVAVLKQGKNAPVAVELQVAILYAVTNNLLADVKVEDIHSFEEALFEHLTANEGELLAAIRETGVLSDENAERLKNAIATCKKNANK
;
A
#
# COMPACT_ATOMS: atom_id res chain seq x y z
N MET A 1 85.67 26.31 -22.58
CA MET A 1 84.92 25.45 -21.61
C MET A 1 84.10 26.41 -20.74
N GLU A 2 82.98 26.86 -21.29
CA GLU A 2 81.93 27.58 -20.57
C GLU A 2 80.69 27.53 -21.41
N SER A 3 79.86 26.50 -21.26
CA SER A 3 78.48 26.46 -21.87
C SER A 3 77.54 25.42 -21.33
N ASP A 4 77.80 24.73 -20.20
CA ASP A 4 76.86 23.73 -19.68
C ASP A 4 76.14 24.12 -18.39
N GLY A 5 76.29 25.34 -17.87
CA GLY A 5 75.60 25.81 -16.66
C GLY A 5 74.26 26.44 -16.90
N ASP A 6 74.07 27.01 -18.06
CA ASP A 6 72.86 27.85 -18.34
C ASP A 6 71.62 27.05 -18.80
N THR A 7 71.84 25.86 -19.37
CA THR A 7 70.76 24.98 -19.82
C THR A 7 70.07 24.21 -18.71
N MET A 8 70.78 24.00 -17.56
CA MET A 8 70.21 23.28 -16.43
C MET A 8 69.34 24.15 -15.51
N GLN A 9 69.70 25.47 -15.40
CA GLN A 9 68.92 26.45 -14.66
C GLN A 9 67.60 26.83 -15.39
N SER A 10 67.59 26.84 -16.72
CA SER A 10 66.42 27.08 -17.53
C SER A 10 65.37 25.95 -17.41
N LYS A 11 65.82 24.68 -17.46
CA LYS A 11 64.95 23.53 -17.27
C LYS A 11 64.33 23.42 -15.88
N THR A 12 65.06 23.79 -14.84
CA THR A 12 64.59 23.79 -13.46
C THR A 12 63.54 24.90 -13.20
N SER A 13 63.71 26.04 -13.85
CA SER A 13 62.77 27.15 -13.82
C SER A 13 61.44 26.82 -14.54
N ASP A 14 61.53 26.10 -15.63
CA ASP A 14 60.33 25.68 -16.38
C ASP A 14 59.53 24.55 -15.70
N ILE A 15 60.21 23.61 -15.08
CA ILE A 15 59.60 22.60 -14.24
C ILE A 15 58.94 23.24 -13.00
N SER A 16 59.57 24.23 -12.38
CA SER A 16 59.02 24.99 -11.24
C SER A 16 57.77 25.79 -11.65
N LYS A 17 57.77 26.33 -12.86
CA LYS A 17 56.57 27.02 -13.43
C LYS A 17 55.43 26.06 -13.71
N ILE A 18 55.73 24.92 -14.32
CA ILE A 18 54.72 23.87 -14.62
C ILE A 18 54.14 23.33 -13.29
N ILE A 19 54.95 23.09 -12.28
CA ILE A 19 54.48 22.67 -10.96
C ILE A 19 53.63 23.76 -10.31
N LYS A 20 54.05 25.02 -10.38
CA LYS A 20 53.25 26.16 -9.87
C LYS A 20 51.92 26.34 -10.62
N GLU A 21 51.87 26.14 -11.94
CA GLU A 21 50.65 26.16 -12.72
C GLU A 21 49.77 24.96 -12.42
N GLN A 22 50.35 23.78 -12.24
CA GLN A 22 49.59 22.60 -11.80
C GLN A 22 49.04 22.78 -10.37
N ILE A 23 49.82 23.34 -9.44
CA ILE A 23 49.35 23.68 -8.10
C ILE A 23 48.26 24.77 -8.14
N LYS A 24 48.43 25.79 -9.01
CA LYS A 24 47.43 26.84 -9.20
C LYS A 24 46.12 26.29 -9.84
N ASN A 25 46.25 25.39 -10.79
CA ASN A 25 45.12 24.67 -11.37
C ASN A 25 44.52 23.67 -10.37
N TYR A 26 45.32 23.10 -9.47
CA TYR A 26 44.86 22.27 -8.36
C TYR A 26 44.08 23.08 -7.32
N SER A 27 44.39 24.33 -7.10
CA SER A 27 43.63 25.23 -6.23
C SER A 27 42.34 25.74 -6.83
N VAL A 28 42.17 25.65 -8.16
CA VAL A 28 40.89 25.95 -8.86
C VAL A 28 39.99 24.73 -8.89
N GLN A 29 40.51 23.52 -8.62
CA GLN A 29 39.73 22.26 -8.54
C GLN A 29 39.22 21.97 -7.11
N THR A 30 38.80 22.95 -6.36
CA THR A 30 38.03 22.75 -5.11
C THR A 30 36.66 22.13 -5.33
N ARG A 31 36.43 21.49 -6.47
CA ARG A 31 35.26 20.62 -6.79
C ARG A 31 35.59 19.13 -6.84
N LEU A 32 36.82 18.72 -6.49
CA LEU A 32 37.26 17.30 -6.51
C LEU A 32 36.53 16.41 -5.48
N ASP A 33 35.96 17.01 -4.45
CA ASP A 33 35.14 16.33 -3.44
C ASP A 33 33.78 15.83 -3.98
N GLU A 34 33.43 16.11 -5.22
CA GLU A 34 32.16 15.76 -5.86
C GLU A 34 32.30 14.66 -6.93
N ILE A 35 33.53 14.22 -7.22
CA ILE A 35 33.82 13.24 -8.26
C ILE A 35 34.50 12.02 -7.66
N GLY A 36 33.99 10.84 -7.97
CA GLY A 36 34.58 9.56 -7.63
C GLY A 36 34.79 8.69 -8.87
N HIS A 37 35.43 7.54 -8.68
CA HIS A 37 35.71 6.56 -9.71
C HIS A 37 35.13 5.20 -9.33
N VAL A 38 34.55 4.51 -10.28
CA VAL A 38 34.06 3.14 -10.11
C VAL A 38 35.25 2.20 -9.86
N ILE A 39 35.22 1.48 -8.76
CA ILE A 39 36.18 0.41 -8.43
C ILE A 39 35.70 -0.91 -9.03
N SER A 40 34.40 -1.17 -8.92
CA SER A 40 33.78 -2.37 -9.47
C SER A 40 32.31 -2.11 -9.76
N VAL A 41 31.78 -2.79 -10.77
CA VAL A 41 30.37 -2.75 -11.13
C VAL A 41 29.90 -4.14 -11.52
N GLY A 42 28.69 -4.50 -11.12
CA GLY A 42 28.04 -5.76 -11.46
C GLY A 42 26.74 -5.93 -10.69
N ASP A 43 25.80 -6.66 -11.29
CA ASP A 43 24.49 -7.00 -10.71
C ASP A 43 23.70 -5.77 -10.20
N GLY A 44 23.82 -4.62 -10.87
CA GLY A 44 23.14 -3.38 -10.49
C GLY A 44 23.76 -2.67 -9.28
N ILE A 45 24.97 -3.05 -8.85
CA ILE A 45 25.72 -2.39 -7.78
C ILE A 45 27.03 -1.87 -8.31
N SER A 46 27.43 -0.69 -7.84
CA SER A 46 28.73 -0.11 -8.11
C SER A 46 29.41 0.26 -6.80
N LYS A 47 30.70 -0.07 -6.66
CA LYS A 47 31.56 0.48 -5.62
C LYS A 47 32.35 1.65 -6.19
N VAL A 48 32.28 2.78 -5.51
CA VAL A 48 32.86 4.05 -5.96
C VAL A 48 33.83 4.56 -4.90
N HIS A 49 35.03 4.93 -5.31
CA HIS A 49 36.06 5.56 -4.48
C HIS A 49 36.08 7.08 -4.69
N GLY A 50 36.44 7.84 -3.68
CA GLY A 50 36.68 9.31 -3.78
C GLY A 50 35.43 10.16 -3.55
N LEU A 51 34.37 9.60 -2.97
CA LEU A 51 33.13 10.33 -2.61
C LEU A 51 33.04 10.53 -1.09
N GLU A 52 34.06 11.09 -0.47
CA GLU A 52 34.20 11.19 1.00
C GLU A 52 33.09 11.98 1.70
N LYS A 53 32.48 12.94 1.00
CA LYS A 53 31.36 13.75 1.53
C LYS A 53 29.98 13.24 1.13
N CYS A 54 29.91 12.07 0.51
CA CYS A 54 28.65 11.47 0.10
C CYS A 54 27.77 11.17 1.31
N LYS A 55 26.47 11.44 1.15
CA LYS A 55 25.46 11.14 2.17
C LYS A 55 24.73 9.84 1.84
N ALA A 56 24.22 9.17 2.87
CA ALA A 56 23.33 8.03 2.66
C ALA A 56 22.08 8.47 1.86
N ASN A 57 21.67 7.63 0.92
CA ASN A 57 20.57 7.87 -0.04
C ASN A 57 20.80 9.05 -1.00
N GLU A 58 22.04 9.52 -1.12
CA GLU A 58 22.40 10.54 -2.10
C GLU A 58 22.33 9.97 -3.52
N LEU A 59 21.77 10.76 -4.44
CA LEU A 59 21.73 10.42 -5.85
C LEU A 59 23.09 10.69 -6.49
N LEU A 60 23.64 9.69 -7.16
CA LEU A 60 24.91 9.73 -7.87
C LEU A 60 24.66 9.65 -9.37
N GLU A 61 25.36 10.44 -10.17
CA GLU A 61 25.30 10.44 -11.63
C GLU A 61 26.52 9.73 -12.21
N PHE A 62 26.29 8.70 -13.00
CA PHE A 62 27.32 7.92 -13.67
C PHE A 62 27.63 8.46 -15.06
N ALA A 63 28.82 8.17 -15.58
CA ALA A 63 29.29 8.67 -16.87
C ALA A 63 28.39 8.31 -18.07
N ASN A 64 27.62 7.22 -17.99
CA ASN A 64 26.64 6.81 -19.02
C ASN A 64 25.30 7.55 -18.90
N GLY A 65 25.15 8.50 -17.97
CA GLY A 65 23.89 9.19 -17.68
C GLY A 65 22.91 8.42 -16.78
N SER A 66 23.28 7.22 -16.32
CA SER A 66 22.49 6.49 -15.33
C SER A 66 22.64 7.11 -13.96
N TYR A 67 21.63 6.92 -13.11
CA TYR A 67 21.66 7.33 -11.71
C TYR A 67 21.87 6.12 -10.79
N GLY A 68 22.50 6.36 -9.66
CA GLY A 68 22.61 5.41 -8.57
C GLY A 68 22.28 6.07 -7.24
N MET A 69 21.98 5.25 -6.25
CA MET A 69 21.72 5.71 -4.89
C MET A 69 22.80 5.16 -3.96
N ALA A 70 23.46 6.03 -3.20
CA ALA A 70 24.43 5.64 -2.19
C ALA A 70 23.74 4.89 -1.05
N LEU A 71 23.99 3.58 -0.92
CA LEU A 71 23.29 2.73 0.04
C LEU A 71 24.17 2.38 1.25
N ASN A 72 25.48 2.18 1.04
CA ASN A 72 26.42 1.88 2.10
C ASN A 72 27.64 2.80 2.00
N LEU A 73 27.98 3.45 3.10
CA LEU A 73 29.14 4.35 3.20
C LEU A 73 30.21 3.62 4.00
N GLU A 74 31.29 3.24 3.34
CA GLU A 74 32.47 2.59 3.93
C GLU A 74 33.60 3.63 4.06
N GLU A 75 34.62 3.32 4.81
CA GLU A 75 35.74 4.25 5.07
C GLU A 75 36.44 4.74 3.78
N ASN A 76 36.58 3.85 2.78
CA ASN A 76 37.31 4.15 1.55
C ASN A 76 36.47 4.08 0.29
N CYS A 77 35.20 3.69 0.40
CA CYS A 77 34.32 3.59 -0.78
C CYS A 77 32.85 3.74 -0.41
N VAL A 78 32.06 4.04 -1.43
CA VAL A 78 30.61 4.09 -1.36
C VAL A 78 30.03 2.97 -2.20
N SER A 79 29.21 2.11 -1.61
CA SER A 79 28.42 1.13 -2.36
C SER A 79 27.12 1.78 -2.83
N ALA A 80 26.98 1.96 -4.13
CA ALA A 80 25.81 2.53 -4.76
C ALA A 80 25.02 1.46 -5.50
N VAL A 81 23.69 1.52 -5.39
CA VAL A 81 22.76 0.72 -6.20
C VAL A 81 22.34 1.50 -7.42
N LEU A 82 22.40 0.89 -8.59
CA LEU A 82 22.04 1.54 -9.85
C LEU A 82 20.50 1.58 -10.00
N LEU A 83 19.98 2.76 -10.30
CA LEU A 83 18.55 3.01 -10.54
C LEU A 83 18.21 2.94 -12.05
N GLY A 84 19.10 2.33 -12.84
CA GLY A 84 18.98 2.18 -14.28
C GLY A 84 19.86 1.04 -14.79
N THR A 85 20.31 1.16 -16.04
CA THR A 85 21.21 0.17 -16.65
C THR A 85 22.65 0.38 -16.22
N ASP A 86 23.38 -0.71 -16.03
CA ASP A 86 24.83 -0.74 -15.82
C ASP A 86 25.63 -0.78 -17.12
N VAL A 87 24.97 -0.88 -18.25
CA VAL A 87 25.61 -0.91 -19.56
C VAL A 87 26.40 0.36 -19.82
N GLY A 88 27.70 0.19 -20.14
CA GLY A 88 28.61 1.31 -20.38
C GLY A 88 29.29 1.88 -19.12
N ILE A 89 29.02 1.32 -17.94
CA ILE A 89 29.78 1.61 -16.71
C ILE A 89 30.89 0.56 -16.57
N THR A 90 32.13 1.03 -16.45
CA THR A 90 33.33 0.19 -16.30
C THR A 90 34.16 0.65 -15.11
N GLU A 91 35.12 -0.14 -14.68
CA GLU A 91 36.13 0.31 -13.73
C GLU A 91 36.81 1.59 -14.22
N GLY A 92 37.04 2.54 -13.33
CA GLY A 92 37.58 3.85 -13.64
C GLY A 92 36.55 4.85 -14.17
N SER A 93 35.31 4.45 -14.48
CA SER A 93 34.26 5.38 -14.89
C SER A 93 34.01 6.46 -13.84
N LEU A 94 33.78 7.69 -14.31
CA LEU A 94 33.51 8.83 -13.45
C LEU A 94 32.11 8.74 -12.84
N VAL A 95 32.02 9.11 -11.57
CA VAL A 95 30.75 9.24 -10.83
C VAL A 95 30.71 10.61 -10.15
N LYS A 96 29.63 11.33 -10.34
CA LYS A 96 29.42 12.66 -9.75
C LYS A 96 28.39 12.59 -8.64
N ARG A 97 28.64 13.30 -7.56
CA ARG A 97 27.65 13.57 -6.55
C ARG A 97 26.65 14.59 -7.08
N SER A 98 25.35 14.34 -6.88
CA SER A 98 24.33 15.32 -7.20
C SER A 98 24.08 16.33 -6.08
N GLY A 99 24.54 16.02 -4.84
CA GLY A 99 24.23 16.78 -3.64
C GLY A 99 22.75 16.67 -3.20
N ARG A 100 21.97 15.83 -3.87
CA ARG A 100 20.54 15.61 -3.61
C ARG A 100 20.28 14.18 -3.21
N VAL A 101 19.39 13.97 -2.29
CA VAL A 101 18.85 12.63 -2.00
C VAL A 101 17.83 12.23 -3.07
N VAL A 102 17.62 10.92 -3.23
CA VAL A 102 16.61 10.41 -4.18
C VAL A 102 15.25 11.05 -3.87
N SER A 103 14.67 11.68 -4.88
CA SER A 103 13.43 12.45 -4.77
C SER A 103 12.49 12.12 -5.93
N VAL A 104 11.20 12.28 -5.70
CA VAL A 104 10.15 12.04 -6.71
C VAL A 104 9.31 13.29 -6.93
N PRO A 105 8.76 13.48 -8.15
CA PRO A 105 7.80 14.55 -8.40
C PRO A 105 6.53 14.32 -7.59
N VAL A 106 5.94 15.40 -7.10
CA VAL A 106 4.69 15.39 -6.34
C VAL A 106 3.73 16.46 -6.89
N GLY A 107 2.47 16.37 -6.57
CA GLY A 107 1.46 17.36 -6.94
C GLY A 107 0.29 16.78 -7.72
N ASP A 108 -0.69 17.64 -8.01
CA ASP A 108 -1.93 17.23 -8.70
C ASP A 108 -1.68 16.66 -10.11
N ALA A 109 -0.56 17.06 -10.75
CA ALA A 109 -0.15 16.53 -12.07
C ALA A 109 0.15 15.00 -12.05
N MET A 110 0.33 14.41 -10.86
CA MET A 110 0.52 12.96 -10.69
C MET A 110 -0.79 12.18 -10.73
N ILE A 111 -1.93 12.82 -10.44
CA ILE A 111 -3.24 12.14 -10.40
C ILE A 111 -3.61 11.66 -11.81
N GLY A 112 -4.10 10.43 -11.91
CA GLY A 112 -4.46 9.78 -13.17
C GLY A 112 -3.29 9.23 -13.98
N ARG A 113 -2.07 9.27 -13.42
CA ARG A 113 -0.84 8.83 -14.10
C ARG A 113 -0.38 7.46 -13.59
N VAL A 114 0.28 6.74 -14.48
CA VAL A 114 1.07 5.54 -14.17
C VAL A 114 2.54 5.90 -14.31
N VAL A 115 3.29 5.75 -13.22
CA VAL A 115 4.70 6.14 -13.13
C VAL A 115 5.56 5.00 -12.61
N ASP A 116 6.86 5.07 -12.86
CA ASP A 116 7.84 4.18 -12.25
C ASP A 116 8.24 4.64 -10.82
N ALA A 117 9.17 3.91 -10.23
CA ALA A 117 9.66 4.19 -8.89
C ALA A 117 10.38 5.56 -8.74
N LEU A 118 10.80 6.18 -9.83
CA LEU A 118 11.40 7.52 -9.87
C LEU A 118 10.40 8.61 -10.26
N GLY A 119 9.11 8.25 -10.44
CA GLY A 119 8.06 9.17 -10.86
C GLY A 119 8.06 9.49 -12.35
N GLN A 120 8.80 8.72 -13.17
CA GLN A 120 8.78 8.88 -14.63
C GLN A 120 7.51 8.26 -15.23
N PRO A 121 6.85 8.91 -16.20
CA PRO A 121 5.62 8.40 -16.79
C PRO A 121 5.85 7.10 -17.57
N ARG A 122 4.91 6.15 -17.38
CA ARG A 122 4.86 4.84 -18.07
C ARG A 122 3.55 4.63 -18.84
N ASP A 123 2.68 5.62 -18.84
CA ASP A 123 1.32 5.56 -19.41
C ASP A 123 1.20 6.09 -20.86
N GLY A 124 2.30 6.53 -21.43
CA GLY A 124 2.32 7.10 -22.80
C GLY A 124 1.64 8.47 -22.92
N LYS A 125 1.23 9.11 -21.82
CA LYS A 125 0.56 10.42 -21.81
C LYS A 125 1.52 11.62 -21.82
N GLY A 126 2.80 11.39 -22.13
CA GLY A 126 3.83 12.42 -22.13
C GLY A 126 4.38 12.78 -20.75
N PRO A 127 5.30 13.75 -20.68
CA PRO A 127 5.96 14.16 -19.44
C PRO A 127 4.97 14.72 -18.42
N ILE A 128 5.34 14.62 -17.14
CA ILE A 128 4.55 15.16 -16.03
C ILE A 128 5.12 16.54 -15.68
N ASP A 129 4.31 17.57 -15.77
CA ASP A 129 4.68 18.93 -15.38
C ASP A 129 4.53 19.12 -13.86
N SER A 130 5.46 18.53 -13.11
CA SER A 130 5.54 18.70 -11.66
C SER A 130 6.58 19.77 -11.34
N LYS A 131 6.19 20.74 -10.51
CA LYS A 131 7.05 21.83 -10.05
C LYS A 131 7.76 21.55 -8.73
N GLU A 132 7.28 20.53 -7.99
CA GLU A 132 7.79 20.18 -6.68
C GLU A 132 8.32 18.73 -6.66
N PHE A 133 9.48 18.56 -6.04
CA PHE A 133 10.11 17.26 -5.80
C PHE A 133 10.32 17.07 -4.30
N ARG A 134 10.00 15.90 -3.79
CA ARG A 134 10.20 15.56 -2.37
C ARG A 134 11.08 14.33 -2.23
N PRO A 135 11.97 14.30 -1.20
CA PRO A 135 12.75 13.12 -0.87
C PRO A 135 11.85 11.91 -0.59
N ILE A 136 12.26 10.74 -1.09
CA ILE A 136 11.51 9.50 -0.84
C ILE A 136 11.61 9.03 0.61
N GLU A 137 12.70 9.36 1.29
CA GLU A 137 12.89 9.09 2.72
C GLU A 137 12.55 10.33 3.54
N LYS A 138 11.58 10.19 4.42
CA LYS A 138 11.13 11.23 5.35
C LYS A 138 10.86 10.58 6.70
N LYS A 139 11.17 11.28 7.77
CA LYS A 139 10.80 10.85 9.11
C LYS A 139 9.28 10.92 9.28
N ALA A 140 8.70 9.88 9.85
CA ALA A 140 7.27 9.83 10.16
C ALA A 140 6.87 10.98 11.13
N ALA A 141 5.60 11.40 11.05
CA ALA A 141 5.03 12.38 11.95
C ALA A 141 5.21 12.00 13.42
N GLY A 142 5.56 12.96 14.26
CA GLY A 142 5.74 12.77 15.70
C GLY A 142 4.43 12.50 16.46
N ILE A 143 4.54 12.18 17.75
CA ILE A 143 3.37 11.84 18.58
C ILE A 143 2.41 13.03 18.71
N ILE A 144 2.93 14.25 18.86
CA ILE A 144 2.13 15.47 19.02
C ILE A 144 1.40 15.83 17.73
N GLU A 145 1.98 15.49 16.57
CA GLU A 145 1.42 15.79 15.26
C GLU A 145 0.24 14.88 14.88
N ARG A 146 0.08 13.75 15.61
CA ARG A 146 -0.93 12.74 15.33
C ARG A 146 -2.22 12.95 16.09
N LYS A 147 -3.32 12.59 15.46
CA LYS A 147 -4.65 12.46 16.07
C LYS A 147 -5.12 11.02 16.05
N SER A 148 -5.86 10.61 17.07
CA SER A 148 -6.48 9.28 17.11
C SER A 148 -7.40 9.03 15.91
N VAL A 149 -7.33 7.82 15.36
CA VAL A 149 -8.15 7.38 14.24
C VAL A 149 -9.59 7.18 14.70
N SER A 150 -10.54 7.91 14.08
CA SER A 150 -11.96 7.88 14.46
C SER A 150 -12.92 8.13 13.28
N VAL A 151 -12.38 8.36 12.06
CA VAL A 151 -13.20 8.57 10.87
C VAL A 151 -13.11 7.31 10.01
N PRO A 152 -14.24 6.71 9.62
CA PRO A 152 -14.22 5.51 8.80
C PRO A 152 -13.64 5.74 7.40
N LEU A 153 -12.80 4.79 6.95
CA LEU A 153 -12.50 4.59 5.54
C LEU A 153 -13.34 3.40 5.08
N GLN A 154 -14.41 3.66 4.36
CA GLN A 154 -15.30 2.62 3.89
C GLN A 154 -14.70 1.91 2.68
N THR A 155 -14.57 0.60 2.78
CA THR A 155 -14.03 -0.23 1.69
C THR A 155 -15.09 -0.55 0.63
N GLY A 156 -16.36 -0.49 1.00
CA GLY A 156 -17.48 -0.94 0.18
C GLY A 156 -17.65 -2.47 0.22
N ILE A 157 -16.87 -3.16 1.04
CA ILE A 157 -16.91 -4.61 1.19
C ILE A 157 -17.61 -4.94 2.51
N LYS A 158 -18.80 -5.56 2.41
CA LYS A 158 -19.69 -5.82 3.56
C LYS A 158 -18.95 -6.54 4.71
N ALA A 159 -18.18 -7.57 4.40
CA ALA A 159 -17.46 -8.35 5.40
C ALA A 159 -16.42 -7.52 6.16
N ILE A 160 -15.73 -6.61 5.48
CA ILE A 160 -14.68 -5.77 6.07
C ILE A 160 -15.30 -4.62 6.87
N ASP A 161 -16.17 -3.83 6.23
CA ASP A 161 -16.78 -2.65 6.85
C ASP A 161 -17.60 -3.01 8.11
N ALA A 162 -18.19 -4.23 8.14
CA ALA A 162 -18.96 -4.71 9.28
C ALA A 162 -18.09 -5.30 10.41
N MET A 163 -17.08 -6.13 10.09
CA MET A 163 -16.38 -6.94 11.10
C MET A 163 -14.95 -6.49 11.37
N ILE A 164 -14.31 -5.80 10.42
CA ILE A 164 -12.89 -5.40 10.48
C ILE A 164 -12.78 -3.97 9.93
N PRO A 165 -13.47 -2.99 10.55
CA PRO A 165 -13.54 -1.64 10.02
C PRO A 165 -12.19 -0.94 10.01
N ILE A 166 -11.96 -0.15 8.96
CA ILE A 166 -10.74 0.59 8.73
C ILE A 166 -11.02 2.08 8.94
N GLY A 167 -10.15 2.76 9.67
CA GLY A 167 -10.21 4.20 9.87
C GLY A 167 -9.19 4.96 9.03
N ARG A 168 -9.50 6.23 8.73
CA ARG A 168 -8.59 7.13 8.00
C ARG A 168 -7.35 7.42 8.84
N GLY A 169 -6.19 7.03 8.32
CA GLY A 169 -4.90 7.09 9.01
C GLY A 169 -4.45 5.77 9.65
N GLN A 170 -5.23 4.71 9.52
CA GLN A 170 -4.91 3.37 10.02
C GLN A 170 -4.00 2.62 9.04
N ARG A 171 -3.24 1.67 9.58
CA ARG A 171 -2.48 0.67 8.83
C ARG A 171 -3.16 -0.68 9.01
N GLU A 172 -3.82 -1.17 7.97
CA GLU A 172 -4.52 -2.46 8.01
C GLU A 172 -3.91 -3.41 7.00
N LEU A 173 -3.36 -4.53 7.48
CA LEU A 173 -2.70 -5.52 6.65
C LEU A 173 -3.72 -6.40 5.93
N ILE A 174 -3.53 -6.62 4.63
CA ILE A 174 -4.22 -7.65 3.86
C ILE A 174 -3.26 -8.83 3.68
N ILE A 175 -3.58 -9.98 4.26
CA ILE A 175 -2.68 -11.13 4.30
C ILE A 175 -3.39 -12.42 3.86
N GLY A 176 -2.70 -13.25 3.11
CA GLY A 176 -3.21 -14.55 2.65
C GLY A 176 -2.38 -15.15 1.52
N ASP A 177 -2.69 -16.37 1.13
CA ASP A 177 -1.98 -17.07 0.06
C ASP A 177 -2.20 -16.45 -1.32
N ARG A 178 -1.48 -16.95 -2.32
CA ARG A 178 -1.66 -16.52 -3.71
C ARG A 178 -3.10 -16.73 -4.17
N GLN A 179 -3.61 -15.79 -4.97
CA GLN A 179 -4.92 -15.88 -5.62
C GLN A 179 -6.11 -15.97 -4.66
N THR A 180 -5.99 -15.54 -3.41
CA THR A 180 -7.08 -15.45 -2.44
C THR A 180 -7.91 -14.17 -2.53
N GLY A 181 -7.59 -13.27 -3.47
CA GLY A 181 -8.34 -12.03 -3.69
C GLY A 181 -7.79 -10.78 -3.00
N LYS A 182 -6.53 -10.79 -2.54
CA LYS A 182 -5.90 -9.64 -1.86
C LYS A 182 -5.94 -8.36 -2.71
N THR A 183 -5.47 -8.44 -3.96
CA THR A 183 -5.49 -7.32 -4.91
C THR A 183 -6.92 -6.88 -5.23
N THR A 184 -7.88 -7.80 -5.30
CA THR A 184 -9.30 -7.47 -5.51
C THR A 184 -9.85 -6.62 -4.37
N ILE A 185 -9.58 -6.95 -3.11
CA ILE A 185 -9.97 -6.12 -1.95
C ILE A 185 -9.37 -4.72 -2.07
N ALA A 186 -8.10 -4.62 -2.44
CA ALA A 186 -7.43 -3.35 -2.60
C ALA A 186 -8.06 -2.50 -3.72
N THR A 187 -8.32 -3.09 -4.90
CA THR A 187 -8.94 -2.39 -6.03
C THR A 187 -10.38 -1.99 -5.74
N ASP A 188 -11.18 -2.86 -5.12
CA ASP A 188 -12.56 -2.54 -4.72
C ASP A 188 -12.60 -1.40 -3.69
N THR A 189 -11.65 -1.37 -2.76
CA THR A 189 -11.51 -0.26 -1.80
C THR A 189 -11.19 1.05 -2.51
N ILE A 190 -10.31 1.05 -3.53
CA ILE A 190 -10.02 2.24 -4.34
C ILE A 190 -11.28 2.68 -5.11
N ILE A 191 -11.96 1.76 -5.78
CA ILE A 191 -13.19 2.06 -6.55
C ILE A 191 -14.25 2.70 -5.64
N ASN A 192 -14.38 2.24 -4.42
CA ASN A 192 -15.34 2.78 -3.44
C ASN A 192 -15.00 4.18 -2.93
N GLN A 193 -13.82 4.73 -3.22
CA GLN A 193 -13.47 6.11 -2.81
C GLN A 193 -14.03 7.18 -3.74
N ARG A 194 -14.67 6.80 -4.84
CA ARG A 194 -15.30 7.75 -5.76
C ARG A 194 -16.26 8.71 -5.02
N GLY A 195 -16.03 10.02 -5.17
CA GLY A 195 -16.85 11.06 -4.55
C GLY A 195 -16.67 11.24 -3.04
N LYS A 196 -15.69 10.56 -2.42
CA LYS A 196 -15.42 10.65 -0.97
C LYS A 196 -14.23 11.54 -0.60
N ASN A 197 -13.71 12.30 -1.56
CA ASN A 197 -12.54 13.18 -1.40
C ASN A 197 -11.29 12.46 -0.83
N VAL A 198 -11.08 11.22 -1.27
CA VAL A 198 -9.89 10.44 -0.93
C VAL A 198 -9.04 10.27 -2.17
N ILE A 199 -7.78 10.64 -2.09
CA ILE A 199 -6.79 10.40 -3.14
C ILE A 199 -6.20 9.02 -2.91
N CYS A 200 -6.09 8.22 -3.96
CA CYS A 200 -5.56 6.87 -3.88
C CYS A 200 -4.17 6.78 -4.52
N VAL A 201 -3.30 5.98 -3.92
CA VAL A 201 -2.00 5.62 -4.48
C VAL A 201 -1.90 4.10 -4.49
N TYR A 202 -1.74 3.52 -5.67
CA TYR A 202 -1.53 2.08 -5.80
C TYR A 202 -0.06 1.82 -6.17
N VAL A 203 0.66 1.12 -5.32
CA VAL A 203 2.07 0.78 -5.52
C VAL A 203 2.20 -0.69 -5.84
N ALA A 204 2.52 -1.01 -7.11
CA ALA A 204 2.81 -2.36 -7.56
C ALA A 204 4.31 -2.66 -7.39
N ILE A 205 4.64 -3.67 -6.61
CA ILE A 205 6.01 -4.03 -6.25
C ILE A 205 6.31 -5.45 -6.72
N GLY A 206 7.20 -5.61 -7.69
CA GLY A 206 7.60 -6.93 -8.20
C GLY A 206 6.46 -7.74 -8.82
N GLN A 207 5.36 -7.09 -9.22
CA GLN A 207 4.23 -7.72 -9.89
C GLN A 207 4.53 -7.95 -11.37
N LYS A 208 3.86 -8.95 -11.97
CA LYS A 208 3.94 -9.13 -13.42
C LYS A 208 3.32 -7.92 -14.12
N GLN A 209 3.91 -7.49 -15.21
CA GLN A 209 3.40 -6.35 -15.99
C GLN A 209 1.94 -6.55 -16.43
N SER A 210 1.56 -7.77 -16.82
CA SER A 210 0.18 -8.11 -17.17
C SER A 210 -0.80 -7.88 -16.00
N THR A 211 -0.39 -8.22 -14.78
CA THR A 211 -1.22 -7.99 -13.57
C THR A 211 -1.39 -6.51 -13.30
N VAL A 212 -0.31 -5.72 -13.43
CA VAL A 212 -0.39 -4.25 -13.26
C VAL A 212 -1.31 -3.65 -14.32
N THR A 213 -1.20 -4.09 -15.58
CA THR A 213 -2.09 -3.63 -16.66
C THR A 213 -3.55 -3.96 -16.35
N GLU A 214 -3.86 -5.17 -15.87
CA GLU A 214 -5.23 -5.56 -15.51
C GLU A 214 -5.80 -4.68 -14.38
N VAL A 215 -4.99 -4.35 -13.37
CA VAL A 215 -5.39 -3.45 -12.28
C VAL A 215 -5.68 -2.05 -12.84
N VAL A 216 -4.77 -1.50 -13.64
CA VAL A 216 -4.93 -0.17 -14.25
C VAL A 216 -6.19 -0.12 -15.13
N ASP A 217 -6.42 -1.13 -15.97
CA ASP A 217 -7.61 -1.23 -16.80
C ASP A 217 -8.90 -1.30 -15.96
N THR A 218 -8.87 -2.05 -14.86
CA THR A 218 -9.99 -2.13 -13.93
C THR A 218 -10.29 -0.78 -13.30
N LEU A 219 -9.27 -0.05 -12.86
CA LEU A 219 -9.43 1.30 -12.31
C LEU A 219 -9.96 2.29 -13.36
N TYR A 220 -9.49 2.20 -14.62
CA TYR A 220 -10.00 3.03 -15.71
C TYR A 220 -11.46 2.75 -16.00
N LYS A 221 -11.86 1.49 -16.15
CA LYS A 221 -13.25 1.08 -16.44
C LYS A 221 -14.23 1.56 -15.37
N ASN A 222 -13.76 1.64 -14.13
CA ASN A 222 -14.58 2.11 -13.01
C ASN A 222 -14.41 3.62 -12.72
N GLY A 223 -13.68 4.38 -13.56
CA GLY A 223 -13.43 5.81 -13.38
C GLY A 223 -12.65 6.15 -12.10
N ALA A 224 -11.89 5.19 -11.56
CA ALA A 224 -11.11 5.39 -10.35
C ALA A 224 -9.76 6.05 -10.61
N MET A 225 -9.31 6.08 -11.87
CA MET A 225 -8.07 6.79 -12.23
C MET A 225 -8.17 8.31 -12.05
N ASP A 226 -9.37 8.89 -12.01
CA ASP A 226 -9.56 10.32 -11.81
C ASP A 226 -9.06 10.84 -10.45
N TYR A 227 -8.83 9.95 -9.50
CA TYR A 227 -8.33 10.25 -8.15
C TYR A 227 -7.21 9.29 -7.70
N THR A 228 -6.61 8.55 -8.62
CA THR A 228 -5.61 7.52 -8.31
C THR A 228 -4.28 7.80 -9.02
N VAL A 229 -3.18 7.60 -8.30
CA VAL A 229 -1.81 7.53 -8.85
C VAL A 229 -1.35 6.08 -8.79
N VAL A 230 -0.78 5.57 -9.86
CA VAL A 230 -0.19 4.22 -9.89
C VAL A 230 1.33 4.33 -9.97
N VAL A 231 2.03 3.73 -9.00
CA VAL A 231 3.49 3.62 -9.00
C VAL A 231 3.85 2.16 -9.28
N ALA A 232 4.52 1.88 -10.38
CA ALA A 232 4.81 0.51 -10.80
C ALA A 232 6.31 0.24 -10.84
N ALA A 233 6.75 -0.75 -10.06
CA ALA A 233 8.06 -1.39 -10.18
C ALA A 233 7.82 -2.88 -10.42
N THR A 234 7.78 -3.26 -11.71
CA THR A 234 7.40 -4.61 -12.14
C THR A 234 8.50 -5.64 -11.86
N ALA A 235 8.18 -6.92 -12.00
CA ALA A 235 9.13 -8.01 -11.78
C ALA A 235 10.31 -8.02 -12.78
N SER A 236 10.18 -7.32 -13.91
CA SER A 236 11.26 -7.15 -14.89
C SER A 236 12.21 -6.02 -14.55
N GLU A 237 11.87 -5.17 -13.59
CA GLU A 237 12.74 -4.08 -13.17
C GLU A 237 13.74 -4.55 -12.11
N SER A 238 14.83 -3.79 -11.98
CA SER A 238 15.91 -4.11 -11.05
C SER A 238 15.45 -4.05 -9.58
N ALA A 239 16.10 -4.81 -8.71
CA ALA A 239 15.79 -4.82 -7.28
C ALA A 239 15.85 -3.43 -6.60
N PRO A 240 16.78 -2.51 -6.96
CA PRO A 240 16.77 -1.15 -6.46
C PRO A 240 15.47 -0.38 -6.72
N LEU A 241 14.91 -0.49 -7.93
CA LEU A 241 13.64 0.17 -8.26
C LEU A 241 12.47 -0.41 -7.49
N GLN A 242 12.42 -1.74 -7.32
CA GLN A 242 11.43 -2.40 -6.47
C GLN A 242 11.56 -1.98 -5.00
N TYR A 243 12.80 -1.76 -4.52
CA TYR A 243 13.07 -1.31 -3.16
C TYR A 243 12.56 0.11 -2.90
N ILE A 244 12.79 1.06 -3.82
CA ILE A 244 12.39 2.46 -3.61
C ILE A 244 10.92 2.73 -3.90
N ALA A 245 10.24 1.92 -4.72
CA ALA A 245 8.87 2.15 -5.16
C ALA A 245 7.86 2.44 -4.03
N PRO A 246 7.82 1.66 -2.92
CA PRO A 246 6.88 1.96 -1.84
C PRO A 246 7.17 3.28 -1.13
N TYR A 247 8.43 3.68 -0.99
CA TYR A 247 8.79 4.98 -0.44
C TYR A 247 8.40 6.13 -1.37
N SER A 248 8.56 5.95 -2.67
CA SER A 248 8.14 6.90 -3.70
C SER A 248 6.62 7.11 -3.66
N GLY A 249 5.85 6.02 -3.65
CA GLY A 249 4.40 6.09 -3.52
C GLY A 249 3.96 6.74 -2.21
N CYS A 250 4.63 6.42 -1.10
CA CYS A 250 4.37 7.03 0.21
C CYS A 250 4.59 8.55 0.16
N THR A 251 5.70 9.01 -0.43
CA THR A 251 6.01 10.44 -0.56
C THR A 251 4.98 11.19 -1.41
N ILE A 252 4.50 10.58 -2.50
CA ILE A 252 3.42 11.14 -3.31
C ILE A 252 2.14 11.26 -2.48
N GLY A 253 1.80 10.23 -1.70
CA GLY A 253 0.63 10.26 -0.81
C GLY A 253 0.77 11.29 0.31
N GLU A 254 1.93 11.38 0.96
CA GLU A 254 2.18 12.35 2.04
C GLU A 254 2.06 13.81 1.57
N TYR A 255 2.40 14.09 0.31
CA TYR A 255 2.19 15.43 -0.24
C TYR A 255 0.73 15.88 -0.07
N PHE A 256 -0.21 15.02 -0.41
CA PHE A 256 -1.64 15.33 -0.29
C PHE A 256 -2.11 15.32 1.18
N MET A 257 -1.56 14.44 2.01
CA MET A 257 -1.83 14.44 3.45
C MET A 257 -1.40 15.75 4.11
N ASP A 258 -0.21 16.26 3.76
CA ASP A 258 0.30 17.55 4.25
C ASP A 258 -0.57 18.74 3.81
N LEU A 259 -1.32 18.61 2.71
CA LEU A 259 -2.32 19.59 2.24
C LEU A 259 -3.71 19.43 2.91
N GLY A 260 -3.81 18.58 3.92
CA GLY A 260 -5.06 18.34 4.64
C GLY A 260 -6.04 17.40 3.94
N LYS A 261 -5.60 16.69 2.89
CA LYS A 261 -6.44 15.70 2.18
C LYS A 261 -6.33 14.32 2.83
N ASP A 262 -7.35 13.49 2.63
CA ASP A 262 -7.31 12.07 2.99
C ASP A 262 -6.75 11.26 1.85
N VAL A 263 -5.82 10.35 2.17
CA VAL A 263 -5.12 9.51 1.21
C VAL A 263 -5.26 8.04 1.59
N LEU A 264 -5.47 7.19 0.59
CA LEU A 264 -5.39 5.74 0.70
C LEU A 264 -4.19 5.25 -0.10
N ILE A 265 -3.27 4.53 0.52
CA ILE A 265 -2.14 3.91 -0.17
C ILE A 265 -2.18 2.39 -0.04
N ILE A 266 -2.01 1.71 -1.18
CA ILE A 266 -1.91 0.25 -1.28
C ILE A 266 -0.47 -0.12 -1.61
N TYR A 267 0.09 -1.09 -0.89
CA TYR A 267 1.41 -1.66 -1.21
C TYR A 267 1.25 -3.12 -1.64
N ASP A 268 1.25 -3.39 -2.94
CA ASP A 268 1.03 -4.73 -3.52
C ASP A 268 2.29 -5.26 -4.20
N ASP A 269 3.16 -6.04 -3.54
CA ASP A 269 3.12 -6.47 -2.14
C ASP A 269 4.46 -6.23 -1.40
N LEU A 270 4.39 -6.14 -0.10
CA LEU A 270 5.57 -5.95 0.75
C LEU A 270 6.41 -7.23 0.92
N SER A 271 5.89 -8.42 0.60
CA SER A 271 6.69 -9.65 0.56
C SER A 271 7.77 -9.55 -0.52
N LYS A 272 7.41 -9.08 -1.72
CA LYS A 272 8.38 -8.85 -2.81
C LYS A 272 9.31 -7.68 -2.51
N HIS A 273 8.84 -6.65 -1.82
CA HIS A 273 9.68 -5.57 -1.32
C HIS A 273 10.79 -6.09 -0.41
N ALA A 274 10.45 -6.96 0.54
CA ALA A 274 11.45 -7.60 1.41
C ALA A 274 12.44 -8.46 0.62
N VAL A 275 11.98 -9.21 -0.39
CA VAL A 275 12.86 -10.02 -1.27
C VAL A 275 13.83 -9.14 -2.06
N ALA A 276 13.36 -8.01 -2.61
CA ALA A 276 14.22 -7.05 -3.30
C ALA A 276 15.29 -6.49 -2.35
N TYR A 277 14.90 -6.12 -1.13
CA TYR A 277 15.85 -5.63 -0.12
C TYR A 277 16.86 -6.69 0.32
N ARG A 278 16.42 -7.96 0.46
CA ARG A 278 17.32 -9.09 0.72
C ARG A 278 18.35 -9.25 -0.40
N ALA A 279 17.92 -9.21 -1.65
CA ALA A 279 18.81 -9.30 -2.79
C ALA A 279 19.86 -8.18 -2.78
N LEU A 280 19.45 -6.93 -2.59
CA LEU A 280 20.37 -5.79 -2.47
C LEU A 280 21.37 -5.96 -1.32
N SER A 281 20.89 -6.36 -0.16
CA SER A 281 21.71 -6.52 1.04
C SER A 281 22.78 -7.60 0.88
N LEU A 282 22.44 -8.71 0.23
CA LEU A 282 23.38 -9.79 -0.07
C LEU A 282 24.44 -9.35 -1.10
N LEU A 283 24.04 -8.60 -2.13
CA LEU A 283 24.93 -8.09 -3.16
C LEU A 283 25.96 -7.10 -2.58
N ILE A 284 25.55 -6.23 -1.64
CA ILE A 284 26.50 -5.34 -0.93
C ILE A 284 27.19 -6.03 0.26
N ARG A 285 27.06 -7.36 0.38
CA ARG A 285 27.71 -8.22 1.39
C ARG A 285 27.36 -7.87 2.84
N ARG A 286 26.15 -7.38 3.11
CA ARG A 286 25.65 -7.28 4.48
C ARG A 286 25.42 -8.68 5.06
N PRO A 287 25.78 -8.92 6.34
CA PRO A 287 25.62 -10.23 6.95
C PRO A 287 24.13 -10.64 6.95
N PRO A 288 23.79 -11.85 6.47
CA PRO A 288 22.41 -12.34 6.48
C PRO A 288 22.00 -12.79 7.88
N GLY A 289 20.72 -12.55 8.21
CA GLY A 289 20.04 -13.07 9.37
C GLY A 289 19.08 -14.22 9.04
N ARG A 290 17.94 -14.26 9.75
CA ARG A 290 16.89 -15.27 9.54
C ARG A 290 16.37 -15.23 8.08
N GLU A 291 16.25 -16.40 7.45
CA GLU A 291 15.83 -16.58 6.05
C GLU A 291 16.64 -15.73 5.04
N ALA A 292 17.93 -15.49 5.39
CA ALA A 292 18.86 -14.63 4.65
C ALA A 292 18.45 -13.15 4.53
N TYR A 293 17.44 -12.69 5.27
CA TYR A 293 17.13 -11.27 5.36
C TYR A 293 18.18 -10.53 6.20
N PRO A 294 18.47 -9.27 5.88
CA PRO A 294 19.34 -8.46 6.72
C PRO A 294 18.67 -8.14 8.06
N GLY A 295 19.48 -7.87 9.10
CA GLY A 295 18.99 -7.64 10.47
C GLY A 295 18.03 -6.45 10.62
N ASP A 296 18.05 -5.51 9.67
CA ASP A 296 17.24 -4.30 9.65
C ASP A 296 15.94 -4.43 8.79
N VAL A 297 15.55 -5.64 8.37
CA VAL A 297 14.34 -5.84 7.56
C VAL A 297 13.07 -5.42 8.29
N PHE A 298 13.02 -5.51 9.61
CA PHE A 298 11.91 -4.94 10.39
C PHE A 298 11.83 -3.42 10.20
N TYR A 299 12.95 -2.75 10.28
CA TYR A 299 13.04 -1.29 10.09
C TYR A 299 12.68 -0.86 8.66
N LEU A 300 12.95 -1.69 7.65
CA LEU A 300 12.52 -1.47 6.27
C LEU A 300 11.01 -1.18 6.19
N HIS A 301 10.19 -2.02 6.79
CA HIS A 301 8.74 -1.88 6.75
C HIS A 301 8.21 -0.91 7.81
N SER A 302 8.81 -0.87 9.01
CA SER A 302 8.33 0.01 10.07
C SER A 302 8.50 1.48 9.71
N ARG A 303 9.66 1.90 9.17
CA ARG A 303 9.85 3.30 8.76
C ARG A 303 8.97 3.73 7.59
N LEU A 304 8.52 2.78 6.76
CA LEU A 304 7.54 3.03 5.70
C LEU A 304 6.12 3.18 6.29
N LEU A 305 5.68 2.18 7.04
CA LEU A 305 4.30 2.09 7.52
C LEU A 305 4.00 3.09 8.64
N GLU A 306 4.99 3.49 9.44
CA GLU A 306 4.84 4.56 10.44
C GLU A 306 4.55 5.95 9.83
N ARG A 307 4.79 6.15 8.55
CA ARG A 307 4.42 7.37 7.83
C ARG A 307 2.90 7.49 7.62
N ALA A 308 2.19 6.36 7.64
CA ALA A 308 0.72 6.36 7.65
C ALA A 308 0.21 6.82 9.02
N ALA A 309 -0.58 7.88 9.01
CA ALA A 309 -1.12 8.51 10.21
C ALA A 309 -2.32 9.40 9.88
N ARG A 310 -3.04 9.80 10.91
CA ARG A 310 -3.95 10.94 10.86
C ARG A 310 -3.29 12.12 11.57
N LEU A 311 -3.19 13.24 10.89
CA LEU A 311 -2.62 14.46 11.47
C LEU A 311 -3.64 15.21 12.32
N ALA A 312 -3.15 15.89 13.34
CA ALA A 312 -3.96 16.81 14.13
C ALA A 312 -4.31 18.06 13.29
N PRO A 313 -5.42 18.75 13.57
CA PRO A 313 -5.88 19.92 12.81
C PRO A 313 -4.81 21.00 12.67
N GLU A 314 -3.99 21.21 13.70
CA GLU A 314 -2.90 22.18 13.74
C GLU A 314 -1.79 21.86 12.73
N TYR A 315 -1.72 20.60 12.27
CA TYR A 315 -0.76 20.10 11.27
C TYR A 315 -1.43 19.76 9.93
N GLY A 316 -2.59 20.39 9.65
CA GLY A 316 -3.31 20.24 8.38
C GLY A 316 -4.49 19.27 8.43
N GLY A 317 -4.58 18.37 9.41
CA GLY A 317 -5.73 17.48 9.63
C GLY A 317 -5.92 16.36 8.60
N GLY A 318 -5.01 16.21 7.63
CA GLY A 318 -5.04 15.17 6.63
C GLY A 318 -4.76 13.77 7.19
N SER A 319 -4.97 12.75 6.38
CA SER A 319 -4.67 11.36 6.74
C SER A 319 -4.03 10.57 5.61
N LEU A 320 -3.18 9.62 5.95
CA LEU A 320 -2.64 8.60 5.06
C LEU A 320 -2.98 7.23 5.63
N THR A 321 -3.89 6.52 4.99
CA THR A 321 -4.31 5.16 5.37
C THR A 321 -3.55 4.17 4.52
N ALA A 322 -2.86 3.21 5.14
CA ALA A 322 -2.06 2.21 4.45
C ALA A 322 -2.71 0.83 4.49
N LEU A 323 -2.83 0.21 3.32
CA LEU A 323 -3.21 -1.18 3.15
C LEU A 323 -2.03 -1.96 2.54
N PRO A 324 -1.04 -2.38 3.35
CA PRO A 324 -0.01 -3.28 2.89
C PRO A 324 -0.58 -4.65 2.59
N ILE A 325 -0.05 -5.31 1.57
CA ILE A 325 -0.37 -6.68 1.21
C ILE A 325 0.83 -7.55 1.51
N ILE A 326 0.58 -8.69 2.16
CA ILE A 326 1.56 -9.75 2.40
C ILE A 326 1.04 -11.06 1.82
N GLU A 327 1.93 -11.74 1.11
CA GLU A 327 1.67 -13.08 0.59
C GLU A 327 2.20 -14.14 1.57
N THR A 328 1.35 -15.09 1.97
CA THR A 328 1.71 -16.25 2.75
C THR A 328 1.87 -17.48 1.85
N GLN A 329 2.48 -18.54 2.40
CA GLN A 329 2.54 -19.86 1.81
C GLN A 329 1.83 -20.83 2.75
N ALA A 330 0.85 -21.56 2.23
CA ALA A 330 0.03 -22.52 2.99
C ALA A 330 -0.58 -21.93 4.29
N GLY A 331 -0.98 -20.65 4.26
CA GLY A 331 -1.57 -19.95 5.39
C GLY A 331 -0.61 -19.67 6.56
N ASP A 332 0.71 -19.86 6.39
CA ASP A 332 1.67 -19.65 7.47
C ASP A 332 1.89 -18.16 7.78
N VAL A 333 1.19 -17.68 8.80
CA VAL A 333 1.34 -16.32 9.34
C VAL A 333 2.51 -16.20 10.31
N SER A 334 3.14 -17.31 10.71
CA SER A 334 4.28 -17.36 11.64
C SER A 334 5.63 -17.16 10.96
N ALA A 335 5.65 -17.13 9.63
CA ALA A 335 6.84 -16.83 8.83
C ALA A 335 7.40 -15.43 9.17
N TYR A 336 8.68 -15.19 8.84
CA TYR A 336 9.41 -14.03 9.34
C TYR A 336 8.83 -12.69 8.90
N ILE A 337 8.57 -12.50 7.62
CA ILE A 337 8.03 -11.23 7.10
C ILE A 337 6.58 -11.00 7.52
N PRO A 338 5.64 -11.98 7.42
CA PRO A 338 4.30 -11.84 7.96
C PRO A 338 4.26 -11.39 9.42
N THR A 339 5.02 -12.06 10.30
CA THR A 339 5.08 -11.73 11.74
C THR A 339 5.54 -10.28 11.96
N ASN A 340 6.56 -9.82 11.24
CA ASN A 340 7.05 -8.46 11.33
C ASN A 340 5.97 -7.44 10.95
N VAL A 341 5.29 -7.64 9.83
CA VAL A 341 4.28 -6.68 9.34
C VAL A 341 3.03 -6.69 10.20
N ILE A 342 2.57 -7.85 10.70
CA ILE A 342 1.47 -7.95 11.66
C ILE A 342 1.77 -7.11 12.92
N SER A 343 3.01 -7.12 13.40
CA SER A 343 3.39 -6.35 14.59
C SER A 343 3.45 -4.83 14.36
N ILE A 344 3.74 -4.39 13.13
CA ILE A 344 3.82 -2.97 12.76
C ILE A 344 2.43 -2.37 12.51
N THR A 345 1.49 -3.18 12.01
CA THR A 345 0.15 -2.72 11.59
C THR A 345 -0.85 -2.66 12.75
N ASP A 346 -1.95 -1.93 12.52
CA ASP A 346 -3.03 -1.73 13.50
C ASP A 346 -4.12 -2.81 13.38
N GLY A 347 -3.82 -3.90 12.69
CA GLY A 347 -4.69 -5.03 12.48
C GLY A 347 -4.41 -5.73 11.15
N GLN A 348 -5.15 -6.81 10.90
CA GLN A 348 -5.02 -7.59 9.69
C GLN A 348 -6.36 -8.15 9.21
N ILE A 349 -6.51 -8.19 7.90
CA ILE A 349 -7.56 -8.91 7.16
C ILE A 349 -6.93 -10.18 6.62
N PHE A 350 -7.29 -11.32 7.20
CA PHE A 350 -6.78 -12.62 6.79
C PHE A 350 -7.70 -13.28 5.77
N LEU A 351 -7.14 -13.63 4.60
CA LEU A 351 -7.84 -14.33 3.53
C LEU A 351 -7.46 -15.80 3.53
N GLU A 352 -8.45 -16.65 3.70
CA GLU A 352 -8.30 -18.08 3.84
C GLU A 352 -8.55 -18.80 2.51
N THR A 353 -7.61 -19.66 2.09
CA THR A 353 -7.69 -20.40 0.83
C THR A 353 -8.88 -21.36 0.80
N GLU A 354 -9.19 -22.02 1.91
CA GLU A 354 -10.33 -22.94 2.02
C GLU A 354 -11.66 -22.22 1.79
N LEU A 355 -11.86 -21.05 2.40
CA LEU A 355 -13.05 -20.21 2.15
C LEU A 355 -13.16 -19.80 0.69
N PHE A 356 -12.04 -19.42 0.07
CA PHE A 356 -12.02 -19.02 -1.33
C PHE A 356 -12.46 -20.16 -2.26
N HIS A 357 -11.96 -21.37 -2.03
CA HIS A 357 -12.32 -22.56 -2.80
C HIS A 357 -13.76 -23.04 -2.49
N ALA A 358 -14.25 -22.84 -1.28
CA ALA A 358 -15.65 -23.09 -0.91
C ALA A 358 -16.64 -22.06 -1.51
N GLY A 359 -16.14 -21.09 -2.31
CA GLY A 359 -16.99 -20.07 -2.96
C GLY A 359 -17.44 -18.94 -2.02
N VAL A 360 -16.82 -18.80 -0.85
CA VAL A 360 -17.01 -17.66 0.03
C VAL A 360 -16.04 -16.57 -0.43
N ARG A 361 -16.57 -15.56 -1.09
CA ARG A 361 -15.79 -14.43 -1.65
C ARG A 361 -16.44 -13.11 -1.28
N PRO A 362 -15.68 -12.18 -0.64
CA PRO A 362 -14.28 -12.29 -0.23
C PRO A 362 -14.05 -13.36 0.83
N ALA A 363 -12.88 -14.00 0.77
CA ALA A 363 -12.54 -15.13 1.63
C ALA A 363 -12.00 -14.70 3.01
N VAL A 364 -12.63 -13.69 3.59
CA VAL A 364 -12.23 -13.11 4.88
C VAL A 364 -12.54 -14.07 6.02
N ASN A 365 -11.53 -14.42 6.81
CA ASN A 365 -11.71 -15.15 8.05
C ASN A 365 -11.84 -14.18 9.23
N PRO A 366 -13.05 -13.94 9.79
CA PRO A 366 -13.24 -12.97 10.87
C PRO A 366 -12.69 -13.43 12.21
N GLY A 367 -12.40 -14.75 12.38
CA GLY A 367 -11.87 -15.31 13.62
C GLY A 367 -10.44 -14.84 13.93
N ILE A 368 -9.61 -14.74 12.90
CA ILE A 368 -8.19 -14.32 13.02
C ILE A 368 -7.93 -12.93 12.43
N SER A 369 -8.93 -12.31 11.83
CA SER A 369 -8.85 -10.93 11.37
C SER A 369 -9.20 -9.97 12.51
N VAL A 370 -8.44 -8.90 12.63
CA VAL A 370 -8.57 -7.93 13.73
C VAL A 370 -8.38 -6.51 13.19
N SER A 371 -9.23 -5.59 13.63
CA SER A 371 -8.97 -4.15 13.56
C SER A 371 -8.81 -3.60 14.98
N ARG A 372 -7.64 -3.02 15.29
CA ARG A 372 -7.39 -2.44 16.63
C ARG A 372 -8.13 -1.12 16.84
N VAL A 373 -8.55 -0.44 15.78
CA VAL A 373 -9.42 0.74 15.85
C VAL A 373 -10.87 0.33 16.08
N GLY A 374 -11.31 -0.74 15.42
CA GLY A 374 -12.60 -1.36 15.63
C GLY A 374 -13.78 -0.39 15.44
N GLY A 375 -14.77 -0.47 16.28
CA GLY A 375 -16.01 0.33 16.18
C GLY A 375 -15.82 1.86 16.23
N ASN A 376 -14.62 2.37 16.56
CA ASN A 376 -14.31 3.80 16.45
C ASN A 376 -14.18 4.23 14.97
N ALA A 377 -13.92 3.28 14.07
CA ALA A 377 -13.88 3.48 12.62
C ALA A 377 -15.21 3.11 11.93
N GLN A 378 -16.31 3.08 12.64
CA GLN A 378 -17.64 2.82 12.09
C GLN A 378 -18.59 3.98 12.37
N ILE A 379 -19.51 4.26 11.45
CA ILE A 379 -20.67 5.10 11.73
C ILE A 379 -21.58 4.41 12.75
N LYS A 380 -22.33 5.18 13.53
CA LYS A 380 -23.19 4.64 14.60
C LYS A 380 -24.21 3.60 14.09
N ALA A 381 -24.76 3.82 12.90
CA ALA A 381 -25.67 2.89 12.23
C ALA A 381 -24.99 1.53 11.99
N MET A 382 -23.80 1.52 11.38
CA MET A 382 -23.04 0.29 11.14
C MET A 382 -22.69 -0.41 12.45
N LYS A 383 -22.22 0.33 13.46
CA LYS A 383 -21.88 -0.23 14.78
C LYS A 383 -23.08 -0.91 15.43
N LYS A 384 -24.30 -0.33 15.29
CA LYS A 384 -25.55 -0.91 15.83
C LYS A 384 -25.87 -2.24 15.16
N VAL A 385 -25.77 -2.34 13.84
CA VAL A 385 -26.18 -3.54 13.09
C VAL A 385 -25.09 -4.61 13.01
N ALA A 386 -23.83 -4.21 12.97
CA ALA A 386 -22.71 -5.13 12.86
C ALA A 386 -22.20 -5.67 14.20
N GLY A 387 -22.61 -5.05 15.34
CA GLY A 387 -22.16 -5.46 16.68
C GLY A 387 -22.32 -6.97 16.95
N PRO A 388 -23.48 -7.58 16.75
CA PRO A 388 -23.68 -9.02 16.94
C PRO A 388 -23.12 -9.90 15.81
N LEU A 389 -22.81 -9.33 14.64
CA LEU A 389 -22.51 -10.09 13.42
C LEU A 389 -21.25 -10.99 13.59
N LYS A 390 -20.18 -10.44 14.14
CA LYS A 390 -18.93 -11.17 14.31
C LYS A 390 -19.11 -12.37 15.26
N LEU A 391 -19.91 -12.20 16.32
CA LEU A 391 -20.22 -13.29 17.27
C LEU A 391 -21.08 -14.37 16.61
N LEU A 392 -22.15 -13.97 15.91
CA LEU A 392 -23.04 -14.89 15.16
C LEU A 392 -22.28 -15.69 14.13
N TYR A 393 -21.40 -15.05 13.36
CA TYR A 393 -20.57 -15.72 12.37
C TYR A 393 -19.57 -16.70 13.02
N SER A 394 -18.92 -16.30 14.12
CA SER A 394 -17.99 -17.19 14.84
C SER A 394 -18.68 -18.41 15.41
N GLN A 395 -19.86 -18.24 16.02
CA GLN A 395 -20.69 -19.34 16.51
C GLN A 395 -21.10 -20.30 15.36
N TYR A 396 -21.49 -19.75 14.22
CA TYR A 396 -21.81 -20.54 13.04
C TYR A 396 -20.62 -21.39 12.59
N ARG A 397 -19.41 -20.80 12.49
CA ARG A 397 -18.20 -21.53 12.07
C ARG A 397 -17.86 -22.68 13.04
N GLU A 398 -18.02 -22.47 14.33
CA GLU A 398 -17.82 -23.48 15.34
C GLU A 398 -18.84 -24.62 15.20
N LEU A 399 -20.13 -24.29 15.09
CA LEU A 399 -21.20 -25.25 14.91
C LEU A 399 -21.10 -26.01 13.59
N GLN A 400 -20.65 -25.36 12.51
CA GLN A 400 -20.45 -26.01 11.21
C GLN A 400 -19.43 -27.14 11.29
N GLY A 401 -18.34 -26.97 12.06
CA GLY A 401 -17.37 -28.02 12.32
C GLY A 401 -18.00 -29.26 13.04
N PHE A 402 -18.85 -29.03 14.03
CA PHE A 402 -19.55 -30.08 14.74
C PHE A 402 -20.64 -30.77 13.91
N ALA A 403 -21.36 -30.01 13.09
CA ALA A 403 -22.45 -30.50 12.25
C ALA A 403 -21.98 -31.54 11.21
N GLN A 404 -20.72 -31.52 10.81
CA GLN A 404 -20.13 -32.52 9.91
C GLN A 404 -19.98 -33.90 10.55
N PHE A 405 -19.96 -33.98 11.89
CA PHE A 405 -19.71 -35.22 12.64
C PHE A 405 -20.94 -35.78 13.38
N GLY A 406 -22.05 -35.03 13.46
CA GLY A 406 -23.23 -35.42 14.24
C GLY A 406 -24.51 -35.46 13.44
N SER A 407 -25.28 -36.53 13.51
CA SER A 407 -26.55 -36.72 12.79
C SER A 407 -27.77 -36.12 13.49
N ASP A 408 -27.74 -35.90 14.82
CA ASP A 408 -28.88 -35.40 15.60
C ASP A 408 -28.57 -34.04 16.25
N LEU A 409 -28.84 -32.98 15.51
CA LEU A 409 -28.79 -31.63 16.02
C LEU A 409 -30.15 -31.24 16.59
N ASP A 410 -30.16 -30.55 17.74
CA ASP A 410 -31.36 -29.95 18.31
C ASP A 410 -31.93 -28.80 17.44
N ALA A 411 -33.15 -28.37 17.73
CA ALA A 411 -33.85 -27.37 16.97
C ALA A 411 -33.15 -25.98 17.01
N ASP A 412 -32.56 -25.64 18.17
CA ASP A 412 -31.85 -24.35 18.37
C ASP A 412 -30.54 -24.33 17.55
N THR A 413 -29.78 -25.41 17.57
CA THR A 413 -28.55 -25.54 16.78
C THR A 413 -28.86 -25.50 15.28
N LYS A 414 -29.92 -26.13 14.81
CA LYS A 414 -30.37 -26.03 13.42
C LYS A 414 -30.76 -24.62 13.04
N ALA A 415 -31.47 -23.90 13.91
CA ALA A 415 -31.85 -22.51 13.67
C ALA A 415 -30.63 -21.56 13.56
N ARG A 416 -29.62 -21.76 14.45
CA ARG A 416 -28.36 -20.99 14.42
C ARG A 416 -27.53 -21.30 13.18
N LEU A 417 -27.45 -22.54 12.75
CA LEU A 417 -26.80 -22.94 11.50
C LEU A 417 -27.47 -22.26 10.30
N ALA A 418 -28.81 -22.33 10.23
CA ALA A 418 -29.56 -21.71 9.15
C ALA A 418 -29.43 -20.17 9.11
N GLN A 419 -29.34 -19.51 10.28
CA GLN A 419 -29.03 -18.08 10.34
C GLN A 419 -27.60 -17.80 9.87
N GLY A 420 -26.62 -18.60 10.30
CA GLY A 420 -25.23 -18.47 9.90
C GLY A 420 -25.00 -18.65 8.39
N GLU A 421 -25.68 -19.62 7.77
CA GLU A 421 -25.65 -19.79 6.29
C GLU A 421 -26.12 -18.55 5.56
N ARG A 422 -27.19 -17.89 6.06
CA ARG A 422 -27.70 -16.64 5.49
C ARG A 422 -26.73 -15.48 5.72
N ILE A 423 -26.08 -15.40 6.87
CA ILE A 423 -25.01 -14.42 7.13
C ILE A 423 -23.89 -14.60 6.13
N VAL A 424 -23.42 -15.81 5.89
CA VAL A 424 -22.37 -16.09 4.89
C VAL A 424 -22.84 -15.69 3.49
N ALA A 425 -24.09 -16.01 3.12
CA ALA A 425 -24.64 -15.64 1.82
C ALA A 425 -24.72 -14.13 1.61
N VAL A 426 -25.16 -13.36 2.63
CA VAL A 426 -25.20 -11.90 2.61
C VAL A 426 -23.79 -11.29 2.51
N LEU A 427 -22.80 -11.87 3.17
CA LEU A 427 -21.43 -11.37 3.16
C LEU A 427 -20.68 -11.66 1.85
N LYS A 428 -21.18 -12.59 1.02
CA LYS A 428 -20.62 -12.79 -0.33
C LYS A 428 -20.85 -11.54 -1.18
N GLN A 429 -19.84 -11.22 -1.98
CA GLN A 429 -19.84 -10.04 -2.82
C GLN A 429 -18.99 -10.26 -4.07
N GLY A 430 -19.47 -9.81 -5.22
CA GLY A 430 -18.74 -9.86 -6.48
C GLY A 430 -17.57 -8.88 -6.51
N LYS A 431 -16.61 -9.13 -7.37
CA LYS A 431 -15.50 -8.19 -7.62
C LYS A 431 -16.03 -6.94 -8.36
N ASN A 432 -15.39 -5.80 -8.13
CA ASN A 432 -15.72 -4.51 -8.74
C ASN A 432 -17.17 -4.05 -8.46
N ALA A 433 -17.73 -4.52 -7.36
CA ALA A 433 -19.10 -4.21 -6.96
C ALA A 433 -19.16 -3.72 -5.49
N PRO A 434 -18.47 -2.61 -5.15
CA PRO A 434 -18.54 -2.06 -3.81
C PRO A 434 -19.94 -1.58 -3.49
N VAL A 435 -20.40 -1.82 -2.26
CA VAL A 435 -21.73 -1.47 -1.77
C VAL A 435 -21.64 -0.23 -0.87
N ALA A 436 -22.51 0.74 -1.09
CA ALA A 436 -22.60 1.95 -0.27
C ALA A 436 -22.97 1.60 1.18
N VAL A 437 -22.45 2.35 2.16
CA VAL A 437 -22.57 2.01 3.58
C VAL A 437 -24.03 1.98 4.06
N GLU A 438 -24.89 2.84 3.56
CA GLU A 438 -26.33 2.87 3.87
C GLU A 438 -27.06 1.60 3.41
N LEU A 439 -26.67 1.05 2.27
CA LEU A 439 -27.19 -0.22 1.75
C LEU A 439 -26.60 -1.42 2.51
N GLN A 440 -25.33 -1.35 2.89
CA GLN A 440 -24.74 -2.35 3.78
C GLN A 440 -25.48 -2.41 5.13
N VAL A 441 -25.78 -1.25 5.75
CA VAL A 441 -26.54 -1.17 6.99
C VAL A 441 -27.91 -1.83 6.82
N ALA A 442 -28.59 -1.61 5.69
CA ALA A 442 -29.91 -2.17 5.42
C ALA A 442 -29.90 -3.70 5.37
N ILE A 443 -29.01 -4.30 4.58
CA ILE A 443 -28.96 -5.78 4.45
C ILE A 443 -28.42 -6.46 5.70
N LEU A 444 -27.45 -5.84 6.37
CA LEU A 444 -26.93 -6.34 7.64
C LEU A 444 -27.99 -6.27 8.76
N TYR A 445 -28.81 -5.20 8.81
CA TYR A 445 -29.96 -5.11 9.69
C TYR A 445 -30.93 -6.27 9.47
N ALA A 446 -31.22 -6.59 8.19
CA ALA A 446 -32.12 -7.69 7.85
C ALA A 446 -31.61 -9.05 8.36
N VAL A 447 -30.32 -9.37 8.15
CA VAL A 447 -29.77 -10.68 8.51
C VAL A 447 -29.50 -10.82 10.02
N THR A 448 -29.04 -9.76 10.69
CA THR A 448 -28.77 -9.79 12.14
C THR A 448 -30.02 -9.87 12.99
N ASN A 449 -31.13 -9.26 12.52
CA ASN A 449 -32.44 -9.34 13.16
C ASN A 449 -33.28 -10.56 12.69
N ASN A 450 -32.65 -11.52 11.99
CA ASN A 450 -33.28 -12.73 11.49
C ASN A 450 -34.52 -12.49 10.59
N LEU A 451 -34.59 -11.32 9.93
CA LEU A 451 -35.70 -10.98 9.05
C LEU A 451 -35.68 -11.78 7.72
N LEU A 452 -34.59 -12.49 7.44
CA LEU A 452 -34.42 -13.33 6.25
C LEU A 452 -34.66 -14.83 6.53
N ALA A 453 -35.27 -15.20 7.67
CA ALA A 453 -35.46 -16.60 8.07
C ALA A 453 -36.26 -17.43 7.06
N ASP A 454 -37.18 -16.83 6.35
CA ASP A 454 -38.07 -17.43 5.33
C ASP A 454 -37.50 -17.33 3.89
N VAL A 455 -36.39 -16.63 3.69
CA VAL A 455 -35.67 -16.56 2.41
C VAL A 455 -34.71 -17.73 2.28
N LYS A 456 -34.75 -18.45 1.16
CA LYS A 456 -33.79 -19.53 0.91
C LYS A 456 -32.40 -18.96 0.70
N VAL A 457 -31.36 -19.70 1.10
CA VAL A 457 -29.96 -19.27 1.00
C VAL A 457 -29.56 -18.96 -0.45
N GLU A 458 -30.05 -19.75 -1.40
CA GLU A 458 -29.82 -19.58 -2.85
C GLU A 458 -30.44 -18.28 -3.41
N ASP A 459 -31.52 -17.76 -2.81
CA ASP A 459 -32.26 -16.59 -3.26
C ASP A 459 -31.79 -15.29 -2.57
N ILE A 460 -30.88 -15.36 -1.60
CA ILE A 460 -30.44 -14.19 -0.82
C ILE A 460 -29.84 -13.10 -1.70
N HIS A 461 -29.04 -13.46 -2.71
CA HIS A 461 -28.42 -12.49 -3.59
C HIS A 461 -29.47 -11.74 -4.44
N SER A 462 -30.40 -12.45 -5.03
CA SER A 462 -31.51 -11.85 -5.80
C SER A 462 -32.41 -10.98 -4.92
N PHE A 463 -32.63 -11.41 -3.66
CA PHE A 463 -33.34 -10.61 -2.67
C PHE A 463 -32.58 -9.33 -2.31
N GLU A 464 -31.27 -9.41 -2.12
CA GLU A 464 -30.42 -8.25 -1.84
C GLU A 464 -30.49 -7.21 -2.96
N GLU A 465 -30.39 -7.64 -4.23
CA GLU A 465 -30.53 -6.76 -5.39
C GLU A 465 -31.91 -6.08 -5.43
N ALA A 466 -32.97 -6.85 -5.27
CA ALA A 466 -34.33 -6.30 -5.23
C ALA A 466 -34.56 -5.34 -4.07
N LEU A 467 -33.97 -5.61 -2.89
CA LEU A 467 -34.03 -4.71 -1.74
C LEU A 467 -33.28 -3.40 -2.02
N PHE A 468 -32.10 -3.47 -2.62
CA PHE A 468 -31.30 -2.28 -2.95
C PHE A 468 -32.02 -1.41 -4.00
N GLU A 469 -32.61 -2.01 -5.02
CA GLU A 469 -33.42 -1.30 -5.99
C GLU A 469 -34.65 -0.63 -5.34
N HIS A 470 -35.37 -1.36 -4.51
CA HIS A 470 -36.53 -0.82 -3.79
C HIS A 470 -36.18 0.34 -2.87
N LEU A 471 -35.13 0.20 -2.08
CA LEU A 471 -34.64 1.25 -1.16
C LEU A 471 -34.21 2.50 -1.93
N THR A 472 -33.50 2.32 -3.03
CA THR A 472 -33.02 3.43 -3.86
C THR A 472 -34.18 4.18 -4.53
N ALA A 473 -35.21 3.46 -5.00
CA ALA A 473 -36.35 4.04 -5.69
C ALA A 473 -37.38 4.68 -4.74
N ASN A 474 -37.61 4.08 -3.57
CA ASN A 474 -38.75 4.44 -2.72
C ASN A 474 -38.37 5.01 -1.35
N GLU A 475 -37.16 4.75 -0.87
CA GLU A 475 -36.72 5.12 0.48
C GLU A 475 -35.45 5.99 0.45
N GLY A 476 -35.34 6.85 -0.57
CA GLY A 476 -34.16 7.72 -0.75
C GLY A 476 -33.88 8.63 0.45
N GLU A 477 -34.90 9.12 1.15
CA GLU A 477 -34.75 9.92 2.36
C GLU A 477 -34.11 9.13 3.53
N LEU A 478 -34.52 7.86 3.70
CA LEU A 478 -33.96 6.97 4.71
C LEU A 478 -32.47 6.70 4.43
N LEU A 479 -32.12 6.42 3.17
CA LEU A 479 -30.72 6.23 2.78
C LEU A 479 -29.90 7.51 2.97
N ALA A 480 -30.44 8.67 2.61
CA ALA A 480 -29.80 9.97 2.82
C ALA A 480 -29.59 10.25 4.32
N ALA A 481 -30.59 10.00 5.16
CA ALA A 481 -30.47 10.18 6.60
C ALA A 481 -29.33 9.32 7.21
N ILE A 482 -29.22 8.04 6.78
CA ILE A 482 -28.11 7.17 7.25
C ILE A 482 -26.75 7.70 6.75
N ARG A 483 -26.68 8.15 5.49
CA ARG A 483 -25.44 8.66 4.88
C ARG A 483 -24.95 9.92 5.56
N GLU A 484 -25.84 10.88 5.82
CA GLU A 484 -25.49 12.20 6.33
C GLU A 484 -25.30 12.22 7.84
N THR A 485 -26.19 11.56 8.61
CA THR A 485 -26.13 11.56 10.06
C THR A 485 -25.27 10.43 10.65
N GLY A 486 -25.04 9.36 9.88
CA GLY A 486 -24.40 8.13 10.33
C GLY A 486 -25.21 7.37 11.39
N VAL A 487 -26.52 7.67 11.57
CA VAL A 487 -27.37 7.09 12.60
C VAL A 487 -28.57 6.37 11.96
N LEU A 488 -28.89 5.20 12.49
CA LEU A 488 -30.16 4.51 12.24
C LEU A 488 -31.10 4.77 13.42
N SER A 489 -31.99 5.76 13.28
CA SER A 489 -33.02 6.08 14.28
C SER A 489 -34.04 4.94 14.37
N ASP A 490 -34.81 4.87 15.45
CA ASP A 490 -35.82 3.83 15.62
C ASP A 490 -36.97 3.98 14.58
N GLU A 491 -37.30 5.20 14.18
CA GLU A 491 -38.23 5.47 13.09
C GLU A 491 -37.71 4.92 11.75
N ASN A 492 -36.45 5.21 11.42
CA ASN A 492 -35.82 4.70 10.20
C ASN A 492 -35.63 3.17 10.25
N ALA A 493 -35.42 2.59 11.43
CA ALA A 493 -35.36 1.15 11.60
C ALA A 493 -36.71 0.47 11.30
N GLU A 494 -37.82 1.07 11.75
CA GLU A 494 -39.19 0.56 11.42
C GLU A 494 -39.50 0.75 9.94
N ARG A 495 -39.15 1.89 9.31
CA ARG A 495 -39.29 2.08 7.85
C ARG A 495 -38.51 1.01 7.09
N LEU A 496 -37.27 0.74 7.48
CA LEU A 496 -36.44 -0.29 6.89
C LEU A 496 -37.04 -1.69 7.01
N LYS A 497 -37.60 -2.03 8.20
CA LYS A 497 -38.30 -3.29 8.42
C LYS A 497 -39.53 -3.47 7.54
N ASN A 498 -40.30 -2.40 7.34
CA ASN A 498 -41.42 -2.40 6.44
C ASN A 498 -41.02 -2.56 4.96
N ALA A 499 -39.94 -1.90 4.53
CA ALA A 499 -39.38 -2.06 3.19
C ALA A 499 -38.91 -3.50 2.95
N ILE A 500 -38.20 -4.12 3.90
CA ILE A 500 -37.79 -5.52 3.84
C ILE A 500 -39.01 -6.46 3.72
N ALA A 501 -40.08 -6.23 4.53
CA ALA A 501 -41.29 -7.03 4.47
C ALA A 501 -42.04 -6.89 3.13
N THR A 502 -42.01 -5.70 2.52
CA THR A 502 -42.59 -5.44 1.20
C THR A 502 -41.85 -6.17 0.09
N CYS A 503 -40.51 -6.12 0.11
CA CYS A 503 -39.67 -6.84 -0.85
C CYS A 503 -39.88 -8.35 -0.76
N LYS A 504 -40.00 -8.91 0.44
CA LYS A 504 -40.29 -10.34 0.64
C LYS A 504 -41.63 -10.77 0.04
N LYS A 505 -42.66 -9.95 0.19
CA LYS A 505 -43.99 -10.24 -0.41
C LYS A 505 -43.93 -10.24 -1.93
N ASN A 506 -43.11 -9.39 -2.52
CA ASN A 506 -42.97 -9.29 -3.98
C ASN A 506 -42.08 -10.42 -4.56
N ALA A 507 -41.10 -10.91 -3.81
CA ALA A 507 -40.25 -12.02 -4.19
C ALA A 507 -40.98 -13.38 -4.14
N ASN A 508 -42.06 -13.50 -3.36
CA ASN A 508 -42.88 -14.71 -3.25
C ASN A 508 -44.07 -14.72 -4.25
N LYS A 509 -44.20 -13.73 -5.12
CA LYS A 509 -45.16 -13.69 -6.25
C LYS A 509 -44.45 -14.01 -7.55
#